data_72bc52ef9f69fe241502c53f15a09f72
#
_entry.id   72bc52ef9f69fe241502c53f15a09f72
#
_cell.length_a   1.000
_cell.length_b   1.000
_cell.length_c   1.000
_cell.angle_alpha   90.00
_cell.angle_beta   90.00
_cell.angle_gamma   90.00
#
_symmetry.space_group_name_H-M   'P 1'
#
loop_
_entity.id
_entity.type
_entity.pdbx_description
1 polymer ?
#
loop_
_entity_poly.entity_id
_entity_poly.type
_entity_poly.pdbx_seq_one_letter_code
_entity_poly.pdbx_strand_id
1 'polypeptide(L)'
;ARFFAEWWKQLYGESEGKENKGLFPASVEFTADLHSMGQYIQQGERILMETVIRFGKSRHQLCVPRDEADGDGLNFLAGKDMDFIATQAMDGTLLAHVEGGVPNLILQAGEISAYTCGELIYFFEYACGLSGYLLGVNPFDQPGVEAYKKNMFALLNKPGYEDMGAELRAKLGLSLIHIS
;
A
#
# COMPACT_ATOMS: atom_id res chain seq x y z
N ALA A 1 -8.66 -1.03 7.34
CA ALA A 1 -7.20 -1.02 7.06
C ALA A 1 -6.81 -0.24 5.80
N ARG A 2 -7.70 -0.13 4.77
CA ARG A 2 -7.40 0.52 3.48
C ARG A 2 -6.75 1.90 3.62
N PHE A 3 -7.37 2.83 4.35
CA PHE A 3 -6.82 4.18 4.51
C PHE A 3 -5.51 4.21 5.31
N PHE A 4 -5.28 3.24 6.18
CA PHE A 4 -3.99 3.06 6.84
C PHE A 4 -2.90 2.71 5.81
N ALA A 5 -3.18 1.81 4.87
CA ALA A 5 -2.25 1.45 3.80
C ALA A 5 -1.98 2.63 2.83
N GLU A 6 -2.98 3.48 2.55
CA GLU A 6 -2.78 4.71 1.77
C GLU A 6 -1.84 5.69 2.48
N TRP A 7 -2.05 5.90 3.80
CA TRP A 7 -1.15 6.70 4.62
C TRP A 7 0.28 6.12 4.65
N TRP A 8 0.41 4.81 4.79
CA TRP A 8 1.70 4.12 4.79
C TRP A 8 2.46 4.31 3.47
N LYS A 9 1.79 4.24 2.33
CA LYS A 9 2.39 4.54 1.02
C LYS A 9 2.91 5.98 0.94
N GLN A 10 2.15 6.93 1.45
CA GLN A 10 2.59 8.33 1.53
C GLN A 10 3.84 8.44 2.40
N LEU A 11 3.82 7.89 3.60
CA LEU A 11 4.94 7.94 4.55
C LEU A 11 6.25 7.45 3.89
N TYR A 12 6.25 6.25 3.35
CA TYR A 12 7.46 5.65 2.76
C TYR A 12 7.87 6.32 1.45
N GLY A 13 6.92 6.64 0.58
CA GLY A 13 7.20 7.32 -0.68
C GLY A 13 7.86 8.69 -0.48
N GLU A 14 7.36 9.48 0.47
CA GLU A 14 7.92 10.79 0.80
C GLU A 14 9.27 10.70 1.52
N SER A 15 9.43 9.72 2.39
CA SER A 15 10.61 9.64 3.25
C SER A 15 11.79 8.96 2.57
N GLU A 16 11.57 7.90 1.81
CA GLU A 16 12.64 7.08 1.20
C GLU A 16 12.90 7.36 -0.27
N GLY A 17 11.88 7.80 -1.02
CA GLY A 17 11.96 7.99 -2.47
C GLY A 17 12.84 9.17 -2.88
N LYS A 18 14.14 9.08 -2.65
CA LYS A 18 15.13 10.15 -2.86
C LYS A 18 16.40 9.59 -3.49
N GLU A 19 17.14 10.45 -4.23
CA GLU A 19 18.44 10.10 -4.80
C GLU A 19 18.43 8.79 -5.63
N ASN A 20 17.32 8.49 -6.30
CA ASN A 20 17.08 7.23 -7.03
C ASN A 20 17.15 5.97 -6.13
N LYS A 21 16.87 6.12 -4.84
CA LYS A 21 16.79 5.07 -3.85
C LYS A 21 15.37 4.92 -3.33
N GLY A 22 15.17 3.96 -2.45
CA GLY A 22 13.88 3.65 -1.81
C GLY A 22 13.16 2.50 -2.48
N LEU A 23 12.31 1.83 -1.69
CA LEU A 23 11.41 0.79 -2.17
C LEU A 23 10.10 1.44 -2.62
N PHE A 24 9.53 0.96 -3.72
CA PHE A 24 8.23 1.44 -4.17
C PHE A 24 7.12 0.91 -3.25
N PRO A 25 6.49 1.77 -2.45
CA PRO A 25 5.45 1.34 -1.52
C PRO A 25 4.14 1.06 -2.27
N ALA A 26 3.69 -0.17 -2.22
CA ALA A 26 2.41 -0.60 -2.77
C ALA A 26 1.54 -1.20 -1.69
N SER A 27 0.24 -1.22 -1.88
CA SER A 27 -0.70 -1.91 -1.00
C SER A 27 -1.75 -2.65 -1.82
N VAL A 28 -2.17 -3.78 -1.30
CA VAL A 28 -3.24 -4.61 -1.86
C VAL A 28 -4.24 -4.94 -0.76
N GLU A 29 -5.49 -5.14 -1.14
CA GLU A 29 -6.57 -5.48 -0.22
C GLU A 29 -7.14 -6.85 -0.62
N PHE A 30 -6.68 -7.88 0.03
CA PHE A 30 -7.22 -9.22 -0.17
C PHE A 30 -8.48 -9.41 0.70
N THR A 31 -9.52 -10.03 0.17
CA THR A 31 -9.63 -10.86 -1.07
C THR A 31 -9.92 -10.08 -2.37
N ALA A 32 -10.21 -8.79 -2.31
CA ALA A 32 -10.64 -8.01 -3.48
C ALA A 32 -9.61 -8.06 -4.63
N ASP A 33 -8.33 -7.95 -4.31
CA ASP A 33 -7.24 -7.88 -5.29
C ASP A 33 -6.61 -9.26 -5.63
N LEU A 34 -7.17 -10.38 -5.15
CA LEU A 34 -6.59 -11.72 -5.37
C LEU A 34 -6.47 -12.10 -6.85
N HIS A 35 -7.50 -11.78 -7.66
CA HIS A 35 -7.52 -12.11 -9.09
C HIS A 35 -6.75 -11.11 -9.97
N SER A 36 -6.21 -10.06 -9.38
CA SER A 36 -5.40 -9.05 -10.05
C SER A 36 -3.97 -9.03 -9.49
N MET A 37 -3.76 -8.28 -8.43
CA MET A 37 -2.44 -8.15 -7.81
C MET A 37 -1.95 -9.45 -7.16
N GLY A 38 -2.86 -10.28 -6.63
CA GLY A 38 -2.50 -11.61 -6.11
C GLY A 38 -1.90 -12.50 -7.19
N GLN A 39 -2.45 -12.49 -8.41
CA GLN A 39 -1.87 -13.22 -9.54
C GLN A 39 -0.46 -12.71 -9.87
N TYR A 40 -0.25 -11.39 -9.88
CA TYR A 40 1.07 -10.82 -10.15
C TYR A 40 2.08 -11.19 -9.05
N ILE A 41 1.69 -11.09 -7.79
CA ILE A 41 2.54 -11.47 -6.65
C ILE A 41 2.91 -12.94 -6.74
N GLN A 42 1.95 -13.82 -7.06
CA GLN A 42 2.17 -15.27 -7.14
C GLN A 42 3.11 -15.68 -8.28
N GLN A 43 2.98 -15.08 -9.47
CA GLN A 43 3.66 -15.56 -10.70
C GLN A 43 4.40 -14.46 -11.48
N GLY A 44 4.36 -13.20 -11.05
CA GLY A 44 5.09 -12.10 -11.67
C GLY A 44 6.58 -12.09 -11.30
N GLU A 45 7.24 -10.97 -11.54
CA GLU A 45 8.66 -10.78 -11.20
C GLU A 45 8.91 -10.87 -9.69
N ARG A 46 10.04 -11.47 -9.31
CA ARG A 46 10.45 -11.67 -7.90
C ARG A 46 11.19 -10.46 -7.34
N ILE A 47 10.54 -9.31 -7.36
CA ILE A 47 11.06 -8.02 -6.87
C ILE A 47 10.27 -7.49 -5.67
N LEU A 48 9.24 -8.22 -5.24
CA LEU A 48 8.35 -7.83 -4.16
C LEU A 48 8.64 -8.60 -2.89
N MET A 49 8.38 -7.96 -1.76
CA MET A 49 8.22 -8.56 -0.44
C MET A 49 6.92 -8.06 0.16
N GLU A 50 6.28 -8.86 0.97
CA GLU A 50 5.01 -8.53 1.59
C GLU A 50 5.16 -8.33 3.11
N THR A 51 4.42 -7.35 3.64
CA THR A 51 4.15 -7.24 5.07
C THR A 51 2.66 -7.39 5.29
N VAL A 52 2.27 -8.47 5.94
CA VAL A 52 0.87 -8.79 6.25
C VAL A 52 0.55 -8.34 7.67
N ILE A 53 -0.43 -7.45 7.83
CA ILE A 53 -0.90 -7.03 9.15
C ILE A 53 -2.07 -7.94 9.55
N ARG A 54 -1.86 -8.72 10.61
CA ARG A 54 -2.87 -9.62 11.19
C ARG A 54 -3.43 -9.01 12.47
N PHE A 55 -4.75 -8.75 12.49
CA PHE A 55 -5.44 -8.35 13.70
C PHE A 55 -5.92 -9.57 14.49
N GLY A 56 -5.82 -9.50 15.83
CA GLY A 56 -6.13 -10.63 16.67
C GLY A 56 -7.63 -10.88 16.87
N LYS A 57 -8.44 -9.81 16.82
CA LYS A 57 -9.89 -9.92 17.07
C LYS A 57 -10.63 -8.71 16.49
N SER A 58 -11.77 -8.99 15.85
CA SER A 58 -12.72 -7.95 15.42
C SER A 58 -13.60 -7.48 16.58
N ARG A 59 -14.15 -6.27 16.43
CA ARG A 59 -15.05 -5.67 17.43
C ARG A 59 -16.37 -6.42 17.55
N HIS A 60 -16.85 -7.01 16.47
CA HIS A 60 -18.13 -7.72 16.42
C HIS A 60 -17.93 -9.10 15.84
N GLN A 61 -18.59 -10.08 16.39
CA GLN A 61 -18.60 -11.43 15.90
C GLN A 61 -19.77 -11.62 14.92
N LEU A 62 -19.49 -12.20 13.76
CA LEU A 62 -20.48 -12.53 12.75
C LEU A 62 -20.22 -13.95 12.26
N CYS A 63 -21.20 -14.83 12.46
CA CYS A 63 -21.13 -16.21 11.99
C CYS A 63 -21.95 -16.40 10.71
N VAL A 64 -21.48 -17.26 9.82
CA VAL A 64 -22.19 -17.63 8.60
C VAL A 64 -23.45 -18.45 8.97
N PRO A 65 -24.65 -18.05 8.53
CA PRO A 65 -25.86 -18.83 8.76
C PRO A 65 -25.84 -20.10 7.90
N ARG A 66 -26.62 -21.11 8.32
CA ARG A 66 -26.87 -22.29 7.49
C ARG A 66 -27.99 -21.99 6.51
N ASP A 67 -27.82 -22.35 5.25
CA ASP A 67 -28.89 -22.39 4.24
C ASP A 67 -29.40 -23.83 4.09
N GLU A 68 -30.73 -24.04 4.24
CA GLU A 68 -31.31 -25.39 4.13
C GLU A 68 -31.15 -26.00 2.73
N ALA A 69 -31.15 -25.15 1.69
CA ALA A 69 -31.03 -25.59 0.30
C ALA A 69 -29.58 -25.80 -0.15
N ASP A 70 -28.61 -25.23 0.60
CA ASP A 70 -27.17 -25.20 0.21
C ASP A 70 -26.97 -24.80 -1.26
N GLY A 71 -27.74 -23.80 -1.72
CA GLY A 71 -27.79 -23.44 -3.13
C GLY A 71 -26.46 -22.92 -3.71
N ASP A 72 -25.59 -22.41 -2.86
CA ASP A 72 -24.24 -21.91 -3.19
C ASP A 72 -23.12 -22.91 -2.82
N GLY A 73 -23.43 -24.05 -2.17
CA GLY A 73 -22.47 -25.04 -1.72
C GLY A 73 -21.57 -24.59 -0.57
N LEU A 74 -21.95 -23.52 0.16
CA LEU A 74 -21.11 -22.91 1.20
C LEU A 74 -21.46 -23.35 2.62
N ASN A 75 -22.35 -24.33 2.82
CA ASN A 75 -22.72 -24.82 4.15
C ASN A 75 -21.56 -25.41 4.97
N PHE A 76 -20.42 -25.70 4.34
CA PHE A 76 -19.21 -26.07 5.08
C PHE A 76 -18.64 -24.92 5.91
N LEU A 77 -19.06 -23.67 5.63
CA LEU A 77 -18.74 -22.48 6.41
C LEU A 77 -19.77 -22.19 7.51
N ALA A 78 -20.94 -22.83 7.48
CA ALA A 78 -22.02 -22.56 8.41
C ALA A 78 -21.57 -22.70 9.88
N GLY A 79 -21.93 -21.72 10.71
CA GLY A 79 -21.53 -21.62 12.10
C GLY A 79 -20.10 -21.10 12.34
N LYS A 80 -19.28 -20.94 11.30
CA LYS A 80 -17.93 -20.38 11.43
C LYS A 80 -17.99 -18.86 11.50
N ASP A 81 -17.12 -18.30 12.31
CA ASP A 81 -16.94 -16.86 12.45
C ASP A 81 -16.22 -16.28 11.21
N MET A 82 -16.61 -15.07 10.80
CA MET A 82 -16.00 -14.39 9.65
C MET A 82 -14.52 -14.08 9.87
N ASP A 83 -14.09 -13.80 11.11
CA ASP A 83 -12.66 -13.61 11.42
C ASP A 83 -11.87 -14.92 11.20
N PHE A 84 -12.46 -16.05 11.56
CA PHE A 84 -11.85 -17.36 11.29
C PHE A 84 -11.70 -17.58 9.79
N ILE A 85 -12.77 -17.33 9.01
CA ILE A 85 -12.76 -17.52 7.55
C ILE A 85 -11.73 -16.57 6.88
N ALA A 86 -11.70 -15.31 7.28
CA ALA A 86 -10.75 -14.33 6.78
C ALA A 86 -9.29 -14.73 7.11
N THR A 87 -9.07 -15.25 8.32
CA THR A 87 -7.75 -15.76 8.74
C THR A 87 -7.32 -16.95 7.88
N GLN A 88 -8.21 -17.91 7.59
CA GLN A 88 -7.88 -19.05 6.74
C GLN A 88 -7.59 -18.61 5.29
N ALA A 89 -8.34 -17.65 4.76
CA ALA A 89 -8.07 -17.09 3.44
C ALA A 89 -6.70 -16.39 3.39
N MET A 90 -6.36 -15.63 4.41
CA MET A 90 -5.06 -14.97 4.55
C MET A 90 -3.93 -16.01 4.66
N ASP A 91 -4.05 -17.01 5.52
CA ASP A 91 -3.04 -18.04 5.72
C ASP A 91 -2.81 -18.86 4.43
N GLY A 92 -3.88 -19.20 3.71
CA GLY A 92 -3.78 -19.89 2.44
C GLY A 92 -3.07 -19.07 1.37
N THR A 93 -3.37 -17.78 1.27
CA THR A 93 -2.70 -16.85 0.35
C THR A 93 -1.22 -16.68 0.71
N LEU A 94 -0.92 -16.48 1.99
CA LEU A 94 0.44 -16.32 2.48
C LEU A 94 1.31 -17.54 2.17
N LEU A 95 0.79 -18.75 2.43
CA LEU A 95 1.48 -20.01 2.12
C LEU A 95 1.80 -20.11 0.62
N ALA A 96 0.82 -19.81 -0.24
CA ALA A 96 1.01 -19.85 -1.69
C ALA A 96 2.09 -18.85 -2.15
N HIS A 97 2.07 -17.61 -1.65
CA HIS A 97 3.06 -16.59 -2.01
C HIS A 97 4.46 -16.96 -1.53
N VAL A 98 4.61 -17.51 -0.30
CA VAL A 98 5.90 -17.97 0.21
C VAL A 98 6.43 -19.15 -0.61
N GLU A 99 5.61 -20.14 -0.93
CA GLU A 99 5.97 -21.23 -1.82
C GLU A 99 6.34 -20.74 -3.22
N GLY A 100 5.68 -19.67 -3.70
CA GLY A 100 6.02 -18.98 -4.93
C GLY A 100 7.32 -18.16 -4.87
N GLY A 101 7.99 -18.09 -3.73
CA GLY A 101 9.27 -17.39 -3.55
C GLY A 101 9.13 -15.90 -3.20
N VAL A 102 7.97 -15.45 -2.70
CA VAL A 102 7.77 -14.08 -2.22
C VAL A 102 8.01 -14.03 -0.70
N PRO A 103 9.01 -13.28 -0.21
CA PRO A 103 9.23 -13.13 1.22
C PRO A 103 8.04 -12.44 1.89
N ASN A 104 7.60 -13.00 3.02
CA ASN A 104 6.50 -12.47 3.81
C ASN A 104 6.92 -12.17 5.24
N LEU A 105 6.57 -10.99 5.72
CA LEU A 105 6.65 -10.59 7.12
C LEU A 105 5.23 -10.53 7.69
N ILE A 106 5.03 -11.08 8.87
CA ILE A 106 3.75 -11.01 9.57
C ILE A 106 3.87 -10.06 10.75
N LEU A 107 3.09 -8.97 10.70
CA LEU A 107 2.95 -8.05 11.82
C LEU A 107 1.69 -8.42 12.59
N GLN A 108 1.87 -9.04 13.75
CA GLN A 108 0.76 -9.41 14.62
C GLN A 108 0.32 -8.18 15.41
N ALA A 109 -0.79 -7.56 15.01
CA ALA A 109 -1.42 -6.48 15.74
C ALA A 109 -2.41 -7.03 16.79
N GLY A 110 -2.74 -6.24 17.81
CA GLY A 110 -3.77 -6.57 18.78
C GLY A 110 -5.19 -6.55 18.19
N GLU A 111 -6.17 -6.29 19.00
CA GLU A 111 -7.54 -6.07 18.53
C GLU A 111 -7.66 -4.74 17.77
N ILE A 112 -8.67 -4.62 16.91
CA ILE A 112 -8.93 -3.38 16.16
C ILE A 112 -9.42 -2.29 17.11
N SER A 113 -8.53 -1.38 17.49
CA SER A 113 -8.78 -0.27 18.40
C SER A 113 -8.02 0.98 18.02
N ALA A 114 -8.39 2.13 18.59
CA ALA A 114 -7.63 3.36 18.42
C ALA A 114 -6.20 3.25 18.98
N TYR A 115 -6.03 2.49 20.05
CA TYR A 115 -4.72 2.22 20.65
C TYR A 115 -3.81 1.46 19.67
N THR A 116 -4.28 0.31 19.15
CA THR A 116 -3.53 -0.50 18.18
C THR A 116 -3.24 0.29 16.89
N CYS A 117 -4.16 1.15 16.47
CA CYS A 117 -3.91 2.04 15.34
C CYS A 117 -2.76 3.01 15.63
N GLY A 118 -2.72 3.61 16.82
CA GLY A 118 -1.61 4.47 17.26
C GLY A 118 -0.28 3.73 17.35
N GLU A 119 -0.27 2.50 17.86
CA GLU A 119 0.93 1.65 17.89
C GLU A 119 1.48 1.38 16.48
N LEU A 120 0.60 1.04 15.53
CA LEU A 120 0.99 0.78 14.14
C LEU A 120 1.52 2.05 13.45
N ILE A 121 0.90 3.20 13.68
CA ILE A 121 1.37 4.49 13.16
C ILE A 121 2.79 4.75 13.67
N TYR A 122 2.99 4.73 14.98
CA TYR A 122 4.29 4.99 15.59
C TYR A 122 5.35 3.99 15.13
N PHE A 123 4.99 2.70 15.06
CA PHE A 123 5.89 1.65 14.57
C PHE A 123 6.40 1.94 13.17
N PHE A 124 5.49 2.28 12.23
CA PHE A 124 5.89 2.53 10.85
C PHE A 124 6.60 3.87 10.66
N GLU A 125 6.25 4.91 11.41
CA GLU A 125 7.01 6.17 11.40
C GLU A 125 8.46 5.95 11.87
N TYR A 126 8.64 5.22 12.96
CA TYR A 126 9.96 4.91 13.49
C TYR A 126 10.75 4.01 12.53
N ALA A 127 10.12 2.95 12.02
CA ALA A 127 10.74 2.04 11.05
C ALA A 127 11.14 2.78 9.76
N CYS A 128 10.30 3.67 9.26
CA CYS A 128 10.58 4.47 8.07
C CYS A 128 11.77 5.42 8.28
N GLY A 129 11.84 6.08 9.45
CA GLY A 129 13.00 6.92 9.81
C GLY A 129 14.30 6.13 9.84
N LEU A 130 14.31 4.95 10.46
CA LEU A 130 15.47 4.05 10.48
C LEU A 130 15.85 3.56 9.07
N SER A 131 14.87 3.16 8.29
CA SER A 131 15.07 2.68 6.92
C SER A 131 15.67 3.76 6.03
N GLY A 132 15.19 5.01 6.12
CA GLY A 132 15.77 6.14 5.41
C GLY A 132 17.25 6.36 5.74
N TYR A 133 17.61 6.26 7.02
CA TYR A 133 19.02 6.34 7.42
C TYR A 133 19.85 5.17 6.90
N LEU A 134 19.32 3.95 6.89
CA LEU A 134 20.00 2.78 6.32
C LEU A 134 20.21 2.92 4.81
N LEU A 135 19.27 3.54 4.10
CA LEU A 135 19.40 3.89 2.68
C LEU A 135 20.38 5.05 2.43
N GLY A 136 20.77 5.77 3.49
CA GLY A 136 21.64 6.95 3.41
C GLY A 136 20.94 8.17 2.80
N VAL A 137 19.64 8.33 3.04
CA VAL A 137 18.85 9.51 2.64
C VAL A 137 18.34 10.22 3.89
N ASN A 138 18.00 11.52 3.76
CA ASN A 138 17.30 12.24 4.83
C ASN A 138 15.79 11.93 4.75
N PRO A 139 15.20 11.20 5.72
CA PRO A 139 13.79 10.85 5.67
C PRO A 139 12.85 12.01 6.03
N PHE A 140 13.37 13.15 6.46
CA PHE A 140 12.58 14.26 7.01
C PHE A 140 12.46 15.48 6.09
N ASP A 141 12.87 15.38 4.83
CA ASP A 141 12.68 16.43 3.82
C ASP A 141 11.97 15.87 2.57
N GLN A 142 11.57 16.75 1.66
CA GLN A 142 10.83 16.39 0.45
C GLN A 142 11.32 17.20 -0.76
N PRO A 143 12.59 17.09 -1.15
CA PRO A 143 13.15 17.92 -2.23
C PRO A 143 12.46 17.66 -3.58
N GLY A 144 12.00 16.45 -3.84
CA GLY A 144 11.35 16.07 -5.10
C GLY A 144 10.05 16.82 -5.39
N VAL A 145 9.26 17.13 -4.36
CA VAL A 145 7.97 17.81 -4.54
C VAL A 145 8.12 19.29 -4.91
N GLU A 146 9.24 19.91 -4.61
CA GLU A 146 9.48 21.31 -4.91
C GLU A 146 9.59 21.57 -6.43
N ALA A 147 10.11 20.62 -7.19
CA ALA A 147 10.24 20.76 -8.63
C ALA A 147 8.87 20.91 -9.32
N TYR A 148 7.93 20.01 -9.06
CA TYR A 148 6.62 20.09 -9.69
C TYR A 148 5.73 21.21 -9.14
N LYS A 149 5.91 21.62 -7.87
CA LYS A 149 5.23 22.81 -7.32
C LYS A 149 5.66 24.07 -8.09
N LYS A 150 6.97 24.25 -8.32
CA LYS A 150 7.49 25.37 -9.13
C LYS A 150 6.96 25.31 -10.57
N ASN A 151 6.94 24.13 -11.18
CA ASN A 151 6.37 23.95 -12.52
C ASN A 151 4.88 24.33 -12.57
N MET A 152 4.08 23.90 -11.56
CA MET A 152 2.68 24.30 -11.49
C MET A 152 2.51 25.82 -11.34
N PHE A 153 3.29 26.46 -10.48
CA PHE A 153 3.25 27.93 -10.33
C PHE A 153 3.56 28.65 -11.63
N ALA A 154 4.56 28.18 -12.36
CA ALA A 154 4.94 28.72 -13.65
C ALA A 154 3.85 28.54 -14.72
N LEU A 155 3.28 27.35 -14.81
CA LEU A 155 2.20 27.04 -15.77
C LEU A 155 0.90 27.76 -15.45
N LEU A 156 0.64 28.05 -14.18
CA LEU A 156 -0.52 28.83 -13.70
C LEU A 156 -0.27 30.37 -13.77
N ASN A 157 0.84 30.82 -14.33
CA ASN A 157 1.22 32.23 -14.45
C ASN A 157 1.28 32.97 -13.11
N LYS A 158 1.80 32.29 -12.05
CA LYS A 158 2.04 32.96 -10.78
C LYS A 158 3.06 34.09 -10.95
N PRO A 159 2.82 35.30 -10.42
CA PRO A 159 3.76 36.39 -10.52
C PRO A 159 5.19 36.00 -10.07
N GLY A 160 6.19 36.34 -10.91
CA GLY A 160 7.60 35.99 -10.69
C GLY A 160 8.02 34.63 -11.28
N TYR A 161 7.15 33.97 -12.06
CA TYR A 161 7.42 32.69 -12.73
C TYR A 161 7.19 32.77 -14.25
N GLU A 162 7.12 33.96 -14.85
CA GLU A 162 6.72 34.21 -16.24
C GLU A 162 7.67 33.50 -17.24
N ASP A 163 8.97 33.73 -17.09
CA ASP A 163 10.00 33.15 -17.97
C ASP A 163 9.99 31.62 -17.91
N MET A 164 9.97 31.06 -16.67
CA MET A 164 9.87 29.63 -16.49
C MET A 164 8.59 29.04 -17.09
N GLY A 165 7.48 29.77 -17.01
CA GLY A 165 6.21 29.38 -17.62
C GLY A 165 6.28 29.30 -19.16
N ALA A 166 6.96 30.23 -19.78
CA ALA A 166 7.18 30.23 -21.24
C ALA A 166 8.06 29.04 -21.67
N GLU A 167 9.17 28.80 -20.95
CA GLU A 167 10.04 27.66 -21.23
C GLU A 167 9.31 26.31 -21.06
N LEU A 168 8.52 26.16 -20.02
CA LEU A 168 7.76 24.90 -19.75
C LEU A 168 6.71 24.64 -20.83
N ARG A 169 5.98 25.67 -21.26
CA ARG A 169 5.03 25.54 -22.37
C ARG A 169 5.70 25.15 -23.68
N ALA A 170 6.87 25.71 -23.98
CA ALA A 170 7.65 25.31 -25.14
C ALA A 170 8.07 23.84 -25.07
N LYS A 171 8.56 23.37 -23.90
CA LYS A 171 8.91 21.95 -23.68
C LYS A 171 7.70 21.04 -23.84
N LEU A 172 6.54 21.39 -23.29
CA LEU A 172 5.30 20.60 -23.40
C LEU A 172 4.84 20.48 -24.86
N GLY A 173 4.94 21.55 -25.65
CA GLY A 173 4.63 21.51 -27.08
C GLY A 173 5.54 20.60 -27.92
N LEU A 174 6.78 20.36 -27.45
CA LEU A 174 7.74 19.47 -28.11
C LEU A 174 7.67 18.01 -27.61
N SER A 175 7.13 17.76 -26.41
CA SER A 175 7.23 16.47 -25.73
C SER A 175 5.92 15.69 -25.65
N LEU A 176 4.78 16.26 -26.06
CA LEU A 176 3.49 15.59 -25.97
C LEU A 176 3.30 14.61 -27.13
N ILE A 177 3.16 13.33 -26.80
CA ILE A 177 2.63 12.32 -27.71
C ILE A 177 1.12 12.51 -27.76
N HIS A 178 0.59 13.02 -28.87
CA HIS A 178 -0.85 13.08 -29.08
C HIS A 178 -1.36 11.69 -29.49
N ILE A 179 -2.17 11.06 -28.63
CA ILE A 179 -2.96 9.89 -28.98
C ILE A 179 -4.32 10.40 -29.48
N SER A 180 -4.54 10.35 -30.77
CA SER A 180 -5.82 10.69 -31.43
C SER A 180 -6.71 9.46 -31.55
#